data_f8db4cd69eeac979be0aeb460a6d5244
#
_entry.id   f8db4cd69eeac979be0aeb460a6d5244
#
_cell.length_a   1.000
_cell.length_b   1.000
_cell.length_c   1.000
_cell.angle_alpha   90.00
_cell.angle_beta   90.00
_cell.angle_gamma   90.00
#
_symmetry.space_group_name_H-M   'P 1'
#
loop_
_entity.id
_entity.type
_entity.pdbx_description
1 polymer ?
#
loop_
_entity_poly.entity_id
_entity_poly.type
_entity_poly.pdbx_seq_one_letter_code
_entity_poly.pdbx_strand_id
1 'polypeptide(L)'
;MTDKHPPLSQPDSVTTQGSLAQPAFAAGQALSDFDFELPKELVAQRPLSPRHSARLLQVSLDKSQGREETLRDCQVLDLPDLLQAGDLLVFNDTKVIPARLFGRRGAAKVEVTLHKRESLDAWRAFARPAKKLQLGDRFDVGADLHAVVTEKGEGGEVTLTFNCAGEALFAALEAQGKMPLPPYIRRDAGADEQDKSDYQTLFAREKGAVAAPTAGLHFTEHLLRKLTARGINTTTVTLHVGAGTFLPVKVEDLSQHRMHAEW
;
A
#
# COMPACT_ATOMS: atom_id res chain seq x y z
N MET A 1 36.47 44.02 9.61
CA MET A 1 35.14 44.04 9.01
C MET A 1 34.60 42.62 9.08
N THR A 2 33.78 42.34 10.08
CA THR A 2 33.24 41.03 10.39
C THR A 2 31.78 41.02 9.91
N ASP A 3 31.53 40.32 8.81
CA ASP A 3 30.19 40.11 8.27
C ASP A 3 29.43 39.12 9.18
N LYS A 4 28.40 39.65 9.85
CA LYS A 4 27.43 38.84 10.62
C LYS A 4 26.27 38.52 9.70
N HIS A 5 26.15 37.26 9.29
CA HIS A 5 24.89 36.74 8.73
C HIS A 5 23.83 36.62 9.82
N PRO A 6 22.57 37.01 9.57
CA PRO A 6 21.47 36.79 10.50
C PRO A 6 21.06 35.30 10.50
N PRO A 7 20.52 34.80 11.63
CA PRO A 7 20.09 33.42 11.73
C PRO A 7 18.83 33.17 10.87
N LEU A 8 18.81 32.04 10.18
CA LEU A 8 17.64 31.52 9.46
C LEU A 8 16.53 31.23 10.47
N SER A 9 15.39 31.88 10.31
CA SER A 9 14.17 31.61 11.05
C SER A 9 13.66 30.19 10.73
N GLN A 10 13.41 29.41 11.76
CA GLN A 10 12.74 28.11 11.66
C GLN A 10 11.31 28.33 11.11
N PRO A 11 10.80 27.47 10.23
CA PRO A 11 9.41 27.55 9.82
C PRO A 11 8.51 27.13 10.99
N ASP A 12 7.56 27.99 11.31
CA ASP A 12 6.51 27.75 12.28
C ASP A 12 5.77 26.44 11.96
N SER A 13 5.63 25.59 12.96
CA SER A 13 4.80 24.39 12.92
C SER A 13 3.34 24.78 12.73
N VAL A 14 2.86 24.77 11.50
CA VAL A 14 1.43 24.90 11.19
C VAL A 14 0.73 23.59 11.57
N THR A 15 0.26 23.54 12.81
CA THR A 15 -0.68 22.49 13.25
C THR A 15 -2.07 22.85 12.71
N THR A 16 -2.32 22.55 11.45
CA THR A 16 -3.68 22.58 10.93
C THR A 16 -4.32 21.21 11.21
N GLN A 17 -5.02 21.09 12.34
CA GLN A 17 -6.07 20.10 12.50
C GLN A 17 -7.24 20.48 11.59
N GLY A 18 -7.07 20.31 10.30
CA GLY A 18 -8.16 20.27 9.34
C GLY A 18 -8.83 18.91 9.49
N SER A 19 -10.00 18.87 10.09
CA SER A 19 -10.94 17.77 9.93
C SER A 19 -11.18 17.64 8.43
N LEU A 20 -10.49 16.71 7.77
CA LEU A 20 -10.80 16.30 6.41
C LEU A 20 -12.21 15.70 6.47
N ALA A 21 -13.18 16.46 5.96
CA ALA A 21 -14.52 15.95 5.74
C ALA A 21 -14.38 14.68 4.91
N GLN A 22 -14.76 13.54 5.46
CA GLN A 22 -14.82 12.28 4.71
C GLN A 22 -15.72 12.52 3.50
N PRO A 23 -15.37 12.07 2.28
CA PRO A 23 -16.28 12.14 1.17
C PRO A 23 -17.54 11.37 1.60
N ALA A 24 -18.64 12.08 1.72
CA ALA A 24 -19.91 11.46 2.00
C ALA A 24 -20.25 10.58 0.79
N PHE A 25 -20.24 9.27 0.95
CA PHE A 25 -20.91 8.39 0.01
C PHE A 25 -22.34 8.91 -0.13
N ALA A 26 -22.88 8.91 -1.36
CA ALA A 26 -24.23 9.35 -1.56
C ALA A 26 -25.15 8.55 -0.63
N ALA A 27 -26.00 9.24 0.12
CA ALA A 27 -26.93 8.58 1.04
C ALA A 27 -27.77 7.56 0.26
N GLY A 28 -27.81 6.31 0.72
CA GLY A 28 -28.58 5.24 0.12
C GLY A 28 -27.83 4.26 -0.78
N GLN A 29 -26.49 4.30 -0.84
CA GLN A 29 -25.71 3.24 -1.50
C GLN A 29 -25.47 2.07 -0.53
N ALA A 30 -25.88 0.88 -0.93
CA ALA A 30 -25.68 -0.36 -0.20
C ALA A 30 -24.44 -1.09 -0.75
N LEU A 31 -23.76 -1.87 0.10
CA LEU A 31 -22.64 -2.72 -0.32
C LEU A 31 -23.09 -3.73 -1.39
N SER A 32 -24.30 -4.25 -1.25
CA SER A 32 -24.92 -5.17 -2.22
C SER A 32 -25.11 -4.58 -3.63
N ASP A 33 -25.17 -3.25 -3.79
CA ASP A 33 -25.26 -2.60 -5.10
C ASP A 33 -23.99 -2.80 -5.95
N PHE A 34 -22.89 -3.20 -5.31
CA PHE A 34 -21.59 -3.45 -5.94
C PHE A 34 -21.22 -4.93 -6.01
N ASP A 35 -22.12 -5.81 -5.59
CA ASP A 35 -21.90 -7.25 -5.64
C ASP A 35 -22.12 -7.79 -7.04
N PHE A 36 -21.19 -8.61 -7.51
CA PHE A 36 -21.27 -9.28 -8.81
C PHE A 36 -20.49 -10.58 -8.81
N GLU A 37 -20.82 -11.47 -9.71
CA GLU A 37 -20.08 -12.71 -9.89
C GLU A 37 -18.76 -12.43 -10.60
N LEU A 38 -17.65 -12.60 -9.89
CA LEU A 38 -16.28 -12.51 -10.43
C LEU A 38 -15.69 -13.91 -10.60
N PRO A 39 -15.59 -14.44 -11.85
CA PRO A 39 -14.95 -15.72 -12.10
C PRO A 39 -13.48 -15.71 -11.65
N LYS A 40 -13.07 -16.74 -10.90
CA LYS A 40 -11.74 -16.80 -10.29
C LYS A 40 -10.60 -16.81 -11.32
N GLU A 41 -10.85 -17.37 -12.49
CA GLU A 41 -9.94 -17.44 -13.64
C GLU A 41 -9.66 -16.06 -14.27
N LEU A 42 -10.53 -15.08 -14.04
CA LEU A 42 -10.30 -13.70 -14.51
C LEU A 42 -9.40 -12.90 -13.57
N VAL A 43 -9.10 -13.43 -12.38
CA VAL A 43 -8.17 -12.78 -11.44
C VAL A 43 -6.74 -13.17 -11.80
N ALA A 44 -5.98 -12.23 -12.35
CA ALA A 44 -4.59 -12.44 -12.72
C ALA A 44 -3.74 -12.82 -11.50
N GLN A 45 -2.96 -13.90 -11.62
CA GLN A 45 -2.08 -14.39 -10.57
C GLN A 45 -0.63 -13.92 -10.73
N ARG A 46 -0.29 -13.39 -11.91
CA ARG A 46 1.00 -12.75 -12.25
C ARG A 46 0.75 -11.54 -13.15
N PRO A 47 1.60 -10.52 -13.09
CA PRO A 47 1.52 -9.41 -14.03
C PRO A 47 1.87 -9.86 -15.45
N LEU A 48 1.35 -9.15 -16.45
CA LEU A 48 1.80 -9.32 -17.82
C LEU A 48 3.25 -8.84 -18.00
N SER A 49 3.93 -9.39 -18.98
CA SER A 49 5.23 -8.91 -19.41
C SER A 49 5.18 -8.56 -20.91
N PRO A 50 5.43 -7.29 -21.28
CA PRO A 50 5.67 -6.14 -20.40
C PRO A 50 4.42 -5.69 -19.66
N ARG A 51 4.57 -5.07 -18.47
CA ARG A 51 3.45 -4.68 -17.59
C ARG A 51 2.47 -3.70 -18.25
N HIS A 52 2.94 -2.82 -19.10
CA HIS A 52 2.11 -1.84 -19.83
C HIS A 52 1.20 -2.46 -20.92
N SER A 53 1.32 -3.78 -21.18
CA SER A 53 0.38 -4.50 -22.04
C SER A 53 -0.96 -4.82 -21.34
N ALA A 54 -1.09 -4.51 -20.05
CA ALA A 54 -2.32 -4.72 -19.31
C ALA A 54 -3.48 -3.94 -19.95
N ARG A 55 -4.69 -4.51 -19.85
CA ARG A 55 -5.92 -3.85 -20.32
C ARG A 55 -6.19 -2.60 -19.49
N LEU A 56 -6.72 -1.59 -20.14
CA LEU A 56 -7.19 -0.34 -19.56
C LEU A 56 -8.62 -0.09 -20.02
N LEU A 57 -9.54 0.17 -19.11
CA LEU A 57 -10.88 0.61 -19.42
C LEU A 57 -10.93 2.14 -19.29
N GLN A 58 -11.17 2.81 -20.42
CA GLN A 58 -11.45 4.24 -20.44
C GLN A 58 -12.95 4.46 -20.25
N VAL A 59 -13.31 5.24 -19.23
CA VAL A 59 -14.68 5.65 -18.95
C VAL A 59 -14.78 7.15 -19.19
N SER A 60 -15.61 7.58 -20.16
CA SER A 60 -15.87 8.99 -20.41
C SER A 60 -17.21 9.39 -19.80
N LEU A 61 -17.17 10.42 -18.95
CA LEU A 61 -18.34 10.98 -18.26
C LEU A 61 -18.74 12.34 -18.90
N ASP A 62 -18.94 12.39 -20.19
CA ASP A 62 -19.37 13.64 -20.84
C ASP A 62 -20.87 13.91 -20.59
N LYS A 63 -21.16 14.49 -19.42
CA LYS A 63 -22.51 14.91 -19.03
C LYS A 63 -22.99 16.18 -19.78
N SER A 64 -22.11 16.89 -20.46
CA SER A 64 -22.44 18.21 -21.07
C SER A 64 -23.34 18.12 -22.30
N GLN A 65 -23.45 16.95 -22.92
CA GLN A 65 -24.21 16.71 -24.13
C GLN A 65 -25.31 15.65 -24.04
N GLY A 66 -25.65 15.21 -22.80
CA GLY A 66 -26.68 14.15 -22.63
C GLY A 66 -26.25 12.80 -23.23
N ARG A 67 -24.94 12.60 -23.44
CA ARG A 67 -24.42 11.34 -23.96
C ARG A 67 -24.32 10.31 -22.85
N GLU A 68 -24.69 9.07 -23.18
CA GLU A 68 -24.46 7.90 -22.35
C GLU A 68 -22.96 7.76 -22.05
N GLU A 69 -22.64 7.21 -20.87
CA GLU A 69 -21.29 6.84 -20.51
C GLU A 69 -20.69 5.97 -21.62
N THR A 70 -19.56 6.41 -22.18
CA THR A 70 -18.86 5.60 -23.20
C THR A 70 -17.75 4.82 -22.55
N LEU A 71 -17.81 3.52 -22.73
CA LEU A 71 -16.75 2.58 -22.32
C LEU A 71 -15.89 2.28 -23.54
N ARG A 72 -14.55 2.38 -23.37
CA ARG A 72 -13.61 2.02 -24.41
C ARG A 72 -12.53 1.11 -23.86
N ASP A 73 -12.35 -0.05 -24.49
CA ASP A 73 -11.24 -0.95 -24.22
C ASP A 73 -9.95 -0.39 -24.81
N CYS A 74 -8.93 -0.25 -23.96
CA CYS A 74 -7.59 0.24 -24.30
C CYS A 74 -6.54 -0.67 -23.63
N GLN A 75 -5.28 -0.36 -23.84
CA GLN A 75 -4.16 -0.87 -23.07
C GLN A 75 -3.51 0.27 -22.27
N VAL A 76 -2.79 -0.06 -21.21
CA VAL A 76 -2.02 0.93 -20.43
C VAL A 76 -0.99 1.63 -21.33
N LEU A 77 -0.48 0.96 -22.36
CA LEU A 77 0.43 1.52 -23.36
C LEU A 77 -0.19 2.69 -24.17
N ASP A 78 -1.52 2.78 -24.24
CA ASP A 78 -2.24 3.84 -24.96
C ASP A 78 -2.37 5.13 -24.13
N LEU A 79 -1.98 5.08 -22.84
CA LEU A 79 -2.11 6.22 -21.92
C LEU A 79 -1.54 7.56 -22.46
N PRO A 80 -0.40 7.60 -23.18
CA PRO A 80 0.10 8.84 -23.78
C PRO A 80 -0.84 9.49 -24.79
N ASP A 81 -1.73 8.72 -25.42
CA ASP A 81 -2.71 9.22 -26.38
C ASP A 81 -4.05 9.63 -25.71
N LEU A 82 -4.25 9.23 -24.46
CA LEU A 82 -5.41 9.57 -23.64
C LEU A 82 -5.18 10.83 -22.80
N LEU A 83 -3.94 11.25 -22.63
CA LEU A 83 -3.51 12.40 -21.84
C LEU A 83 -3.10 13.56 -22.74
N GLN A 84 -3.05 14.77 -22.19
CA GLN A 84 -2.69 15.99 -22.90
C GLN A 84 -1.30 16.49 -22.48
N ALA A 85 -0.60 17.14 -23.40
CA ALA A 85 0.65 17.81 -23.07
C ALA A 85 0.42 18.87 -21.98
N GLY A 86 1.27 18.86 -20.95
CA GLY A 86 1.12 19.69 -19.76
C GLY A 86 0.45 18.99 -18.59
N ASP A 87 -0.20 17.85 -18.79
CA ASP A 87 -0.73 17.04 -17.68
C ASP A 87 0.40 16.63 -16.72
N LEU A 88 0.05 16.51 -15.44
CA LEU A 88 0.95 16.05 -14.37
C LEU A 88 0.46 14.72 -13.80
N LEU A 89 1.24 13.66 -13.98
CA LEU A 89 1.03 12.38 -13.31
C LEU A 89 1.73 12.36 -11.94
N VAL A 90 0.97 12.09 -10.90
CA VAL A 90 1.47 11.97 -9.52
C VAL A 90 1.54 10.49 -9.15
N PHE A 91 2.75 10.00 -8.84
CA PHE A 91 2.99 8.62 -8.44
C PHE A 91 3.27 8.51 -6.94
N ASN A 92 2.94 7.36 -6.38
CA ASN A 92 3.33 7.01 -5.03
C ASN A 92 4.68 6.28 -5.08
N ASP A 93 5.71 6.83 -4.43
CA ASP A 93 7.05 6.28 -4.41
C ASP A 93 7.35 5.40 -3.19
N THR A 94 6.30 5.03 -2.46
CA THR A 94 6.45 4.10 -1.34
C THR A 94 6.95 2.74 -1.81
N LYS A 95 7.82 2.12 -0.99
CA LYS A 95 8.37 0.78 -1.21
C LYS A 95 7.74 -0.21 -0.25
N VAL A 96 7.19 -1.31 -0.81
CA VAL A 96 6.65 -2.41 0.00
C VAL A 96 7.79 -3.12 0.70
N ILE A 97 7.62 -3.35 2.01
CA ILE A 97 8.55 -4.13 2.83
C ILE A 97 8.05 -5.57 3.00
N PRO A 98 8.92 -6.57 3.24
CA PRO A 98 8.52 -7.93 3.55
C PRO A 98 7.90 -8.01 4.95
N ALA A 99 6.70 -7.46 5.08
CA ALA A 99 6.01 -7.20 6.35
C ALA A 99 5.34 -8.43 6.97
N ARG A 100 5.30 -9.58 6.27
CA ARG A 100 4.69 -10.82 6.75
C ARG A 100 5.74 -11.71 7.37
N LEU A 101 5.63 -11.90 8.69
CA LEU A 101 6.60 -12.63 9.49
C LEU A 101 5.98 -13.91 10.04
N PHE A 102 6.73 -15.02 9.92
CA PHE A 102 6.38 -16.30 10.50
C PHE A 102 7.34 -16.59 11.65
N GLY A 103 6.82 -16.77 12.84
CA GLY A 103 7.66 -16.96 14.01
C GLY A 103 6.99 -17.81 15.08
N ARG A 104 7.56 -17.76 16.29
CA ARG A 104 7.12 -18.56 17.43
C ARG A 104 7.01 -17.72 18.70
N ARG A 105 6.06 -18.09 19.53
CA ARG A 105 6.04 -17.78 20.95
C ARG A 105 6.22 -19.10 21.69
N GLY A 106 7.43 -19.39 22.17
CA GLY A 106 7.75 -20.73 22.67
C GLY A 106 7.49 -21.81 21.60
N ALA A 107 6.67 -22.81 21.92
CA ALA A 107 6.29 -23.85 20.96
C ALA A 107 5.19 -23.43 19.97
N ALA A 108 4.48 -22.34 20.22
CA ALA A 108 3.35 -21.93 19.42
C ALA A 108 3.79 -21.18 18.16
N LYS A 109 3.38 -21.65 16.98
CA LYS A 109 3.55 -20.93 15.71
C LYS A 109 2.60 -19.74 15.66
N VAL A 110 3.11 -18.58 15.25
CA VAL A 110 2.35 -17.35 15.05
C VAL A 110 2.81 -16.68 13.76
N GLU A 111 1.87 -16.16 13.02
CA GLU A 111 2.09 -15.28 11.89
C GLU A 111 1.73 -13.85 12.30
N VAL A 112 2.54 -12.88 11.91
CA VAL A 112 2.21 -11.46 12.06
C VAL A 112 2.40 -10.74 10.74
N THR A 113 1.54 -9.75 10.47
CA THR A 113 1.68 -8.84 9.33
C THR A 113 1.79 -7.43 9.90
N LEU A 114 2.97 -6.85 9.76
CA LEU A 114 3.21 -5.44 10.12
C LEU A 114 2.31 -4.55 9.27
N HIS A 115 1.78 -3.46 9.84
CA HIS A 115 0.92 -2.57 9.04
C HIS A 115 1.12 -1.09 9.30
N LYS A 116 1.67 -0.70 10.46
CA LYS A 116 1.95 0.70 10.77
C LYS A 116 3.20 0.82 11.62
N ARG A 117 4.11 1.70 11.22
CA ARG A 117 5.30 2.02 12.00
C ARG A 117 4.95 3.02 13.10
N GLU A 118 5.31 2.73 14.35
CA GLU A 118 5.12 3.62 15.48
C GLU A 118 6.44 4.33 15.88
N SER A 119 7.56 3.61 15.76
CA SER A 119 8.91 4.16 16.03
C SER A 119 9.96 3.49 15.14
N LEU A 120 11.24 3.73 15.39
CA LEU A 120 12.32 3.11 14.65
C LEU A 120 12.40 1.59 14.85
N ASP A 121 11.88 1.08 15.96
CA ASP A 121 11.91 -0.32 16.38
C ASP A 121 10.52 -0.91 16.66
N ALA A 122 9.43 -0.09 16.68
CA ALA A 122 8.10 -0.56 17.01
C ALA A 122 7.13 -0.45 15.84
N TRP A 123 6.33 -1.50 15.68
CA TRP A 123 5.31 -1.62 14.64
C TRP A 123 4.01 -2.19 15.17
N ARG A 124 2.90 -1.66 14.71
CA ARG A 124 1.61 -2.35 14.82
C ARG A 124 1.54 -3.48 13.81
N ALA A 125 0.93 -4.58 14.22
CA ALA A 125 0.81 -5.78 13.40
C ALA A 125 -0.51 -6.50 13.68
N PHE A 126 -1.05 -7.18 12.68
CA PHE A 126 -2.10 -8.16 12.85
C PHE A 126 -1.50 -9.54 13.10
N ALA A 127 -1.88 -10.20 14.20
CA ALA A 127 -1.36 -11.51 14.59
C ALA A 127 -2.37 -12.64 14.30
N ARG A 128 -1.86 -13.80 13.86
CA ARG A 128 -2.63 -15.04 13.67
C ARG A 128 -1.91 -16.25 14.25
N PRO A 129 -2.52 -16.98 15.18
CA PRO A 129 -3.71 -16.62 15.95
C PRO A 129 -3.38 -15.61 17.05
N ALA A 130 -4.12 -14.49 17.09
CA ALA A 130 -3.86 -13.39 18.04
C ALA A 130 -3.95 -13.82 19.51
N LYS A 131 -4.75 -14.86 19.82
CA LYS A 131 -4.89 -15.43 21.16
C LYS A 131 -3.58 -15.97 21.74
N LYS A 132 -2.60 -16.30 20.89
CA LYS A 132 -1.33 -16.88 21.32
C LYS A 132 -0.28 -15.84 21.69
N LEU A 133 -0.53 -14.55 21.43
CA LEU A 133 0.35 -13.47 21.87
C LEU A 133 -0.30 -12.68 22.99
N GLN A 134 0.41 -12.54 24.11
CA GLN A 134 0.01 -11.74 25.26
C GLN A 134 1.00 -10.61 25.47
N LEU A 135 0.61 -9.59 26.24
CA LEU A 135 1.50 -8.50 26.63
C LEU A 135 2.74 -9.05 27.32
N GLY A 136 3.92 -8.57 26.91
CA GLY A 136 5.20 -9.02 27.41
C GLY A 136 5.73 -10.30 26.75
N ASP A 137 4.94 -10.99 25.92
CA ASP A 137 5.42 -12.17 25.21
C ASP A 137 6.53 -11.83 24.22
N ARG A 138 7.53 -12.71 24.16
CA ARG A 138 8.55 -12.68 23.11
C ARG A 138 8.07 -13.48 21.90
N PHE A 139 8.18 -12.86 20.74
CA PHE A 139 7.93 -13.42 19.41
C PHE A 139 9.24 -13.56 18.64
N ASP A 140 9.67 -14.79 18.41
CA ASP A 140 10.92 -15.12 17.70
C ASP A 140 10.62 -15.37 16.22
N VAL A 141 11.24 -14.62 15.31
CA VAL A 141 11.07 -14.76 13.86
C VAL A 141 12.15 -15.65 13.26
N GLY A 142 13.32 -15.69 13.85
CA GLY A 142 14.46 -16.50 13.44
C GLY A 142 15.53 -16.50 14.52
N ALA A 143 16.79 -16.70 14.13
CA ALA A 143 17.88 -16.74 15.09
C ALA A 143 18.14 -15.36 15.73
N ASP A 144 18.11 -14.31 14.92
CA ASP A 144 18.59 -12.98 15.31
C ASP A 144 17.49 -11.92 15.42
N LEU A 145 16.30 -12.16 14.84
CA LEU A 145 15.17 -11.24 14.89
C LEU A 145 14.13 -11.72 15.88
N HIS A 146 13.84 -10.90 16.87
CA HIS A 146 12.72 -11.10 17.77
C HIS A 146 12.07 -9.78 18.15
N ALA A 147 10.85 -9.86 18.66
CA ALA A 147 10.12 -8.73 19.17
C ALA A 147 9.42 -9.06 20.48
N VAL A 148 9.08 -8.04 21.25
CA VAL A 148 8.24 -8.13 22.44
C VAL A 148 6.89 -7.49 22.14
N VAL A 149 5.80 -8.14 22.58
CA VAL A 149 4.45 -7.56 22.49
C VAL A 149 4.33 -6.48 23.58
N THR A 150 4.26 -5.22 23.16
CA THR A 150 4.17 -4.05 24.07
C THR A 150 2.76 -3.54 24.25
N GLU A 151 1.86 -3.82 23.28
CA GLU A 151 0.45 -3.45 23.37
C GLU A 151 -0.43 -4.48 22.68
N LYS A 152 -1.72 -4.51 23.02
CA LYS A 152 -2.75 -5.30 22.34
C LYS A 152 -3.93 -4.41 22.01
N GLY A 153 -4.30 -4.42 20.73
CA GLY A 153 -5.48 -3.74 20.20
C GLY A 153 -6.64 -4.70 19.95
N GLU A 154 -7.66 -4.17 19.33
CA GLU A 154 -8.84 -4.93 18.89
C GLU A 154 -8.56 -5.68 17.56
N GLY A 155 -9.42 -6.64 17.21
CA GLY A 155 -9.33 -7.33 15.91
C GLY A 155 -8.07 -8.19 15.71
N GLY A 156 -7.29 -8.44 16.75
CA GLY A 156 -6.04 -9.20 16.67
C GLY A 156 -4.81 -8.31 16.42
N GLU A 157 -4.95 -7.01 16.58
CA GLU A 157 -3.84 -6.07 16.52
C GLU A 157 -2.93 -6.21 17.74
N VAL A 158 -1.63 -6.09 17.53
CA VAL A 158 -0.59 -6.04 18.57
C VAL A 158 0.46 -5.00 18.18
N THR A 159 1.10 -4.37 19.16
CA THR A 159 2.32 -3.59 18.93
C THR A 159 3.52 -4.45 19.29
N LEU A 160 4.46 -4.54 18.36
CA LEU A 160 5.70 -5.31 18.48
C LEU A 160 6.89 -4.36 18.55
N THR A 161 7.69 -4.43 19.60
CA THR A 161 8.97 -3.74 19.71
C THR A 161 10.10 -4.73 19.44
N PHE A 162 10.86 -4.48 18.36
CA PHE A 162 11.92 -5.37 17.87
C PHE A 162 13.24 -5.14 18.61
N ASN A 163 14.11 -6.13 18.58
CA ASN A 163 15.46 -6.06 19.14
C ASN A 163 16.47 -5.27 18.28
N CYS A 164 16.05 -4.71 17.16
CA CYS A 164 16.83 -3.83 16.30
C CYS A 164 15.93 -2.72 15.72
N ALA A 165 16.54 -1.66 15.21
CA ALA A 165 15.82 -0.43 14.82
C ALA A 165 16.29 0.09 13.45
N GLY A 166 15.47 0.93 12.81
CA GLY A 166 15.82 1.65 11.59
C GLY A 166 16.25 0.74 10.45
N GLU A 167 17.38 1.02 9.81
CA GLU A 167 17.87 0.24 8.68
C GLU A 167 18.25 -1.20 9.05
N ALA A 168 18.71 -1.43 10.29
CA ALA A 168 18.99 -2.80 10.77
C ALA A 168 17.71 -3.65 10.84
N LEU A 169 16.59 -3.04 11.26
CA LEU A 169 15.29 -3.72 11.25
C LEU A 169 14.84 -4.00 9.81
N PHE A 170 14.95 -3.04 8.90
CA PHE A 170 14.61 -3.28 7.50
C PHE A 170 15.45 -4.38 6.85
N ALA A 171 16.76 -4.45 7.15
CA ALA A 171 17.63 -5.53 6.69
C ALA A 171 17.17 -6.90 7.22
N ALA A 172 16.80 -6.97 8.50
CA ALA A 172 16.28 -8.19 9.10
C ALA A 172 14.93 -8.62 8.49
N LEU A 173 14.03 -7.66 8.21
CA LEU A 173 12.77 -7.92 7.52
C LEU A 173 13.01 -8.44 6.09
N GLU A 174 13.95 -7.85 5.33
CA GLU A 174 14.32 -8.34 4.00
C GLU A 174 14.85 -9.79 4.03
N ALA A 175 15.60 -10.15 5.06
CA ALA A 175 16.18 -11.49 5.21
C ALA A 175 15.15 -12.55 5.63
N GLN A 176 14.19 -12.20 6.47
CA GLN A 176 13.32 -13.17 7.17
C GLN A 176 11.84 -13.02 6.85
N GLY A 177 11.42 -11.85 6.39
CA GLY A 177 10.03 -11.57 6.04
C GLY A 177 9.62 -12.10 4.67
N LYS A 178 8.33 -12.14 4.44
CA LYS A 178 7.71 -12.45 3.15
C LYS A 178 6.89 -11.26 2.65
N MET A 179 6.77 -11.14 1.32
CA MET A 179 5.93 -10.13 0.71
C MET A 179 4.47 -10.32 1.13
N PRO A 180 3.80 -9.27 1.61
CA PRO A 180 2.41 -9.32 2.06
C PRO A 180 1.45 -9.20 0.87
N LEU A 181 1.36 -10.27 0.06
CA LEU A 181 0.50 -10.28 -1.11
C LEU A 181 -0.99 -10.17 -0.73
N PRO A 182 -1.81 -9.49 -1.55
CA PRO A 182 -3.25 -9.46 -1.38
C PRO A 182 -3.87 -10.87 -1.38
N PRO A 183 -4.97 -11.10 -0.65
CA PRO A 183 -5.55 -12.45 -0.50
C PRO A 183 -6.01 -13.12 -1.80
N TYR A 184 -6.29 -12.34 -2.85
CA TYR A 184 -6.70 -12.87 -4.15
C TYR A 184 -5.52 -13.38 -4.99
N ILE A 185 -4.29 -13.00 -4.67
CA ILE A 185 -3.07 -13.59 -5.27
C ILE A 185 -2.71 -14.82 -4.46
N ARG A 186 -2.91 -15.98 -5.07
CA ARG A 186 -2.72 -17.28 -4.40
C ARG A 186 -1.32 -17.81 -4.63
N ARG A 187 -0.70 -18.27 -3.56
CA ARG A 187 0.61 -18.93 -3.56
C ARG A 187 0.56 -20.08 -2.57
N ASP A 188 0.55 -21.31 -3.03
CA ASP A 188 0.44 -22.51 -2.17
C ASP A 188 1.63 -22.64 -1.22
N ALA A 189 2.83 -22.26 -1.66
CA ALA A 189 4.05 -22.26 -0.85
C ALA A 189 4.37 -20.91 -0.19
N GLY A 190 3.47 -19.93 -0.23
CA GLY A 190 3.72 -18.54 0.17
C GLY A 190 4.40 -17.73 -0.93
N ALA A 191 4.62 -16.44 -0.70
CA ALA A 191 5.26 -15.54 -1.65
C ALA A 191 6.67 -16.03 -2.03
N ASP A 192 6.97 -16.02 -3.33
CA ASP A 192 8.26 -16.43 -3.90
C ASP A 192 9.17 -15.23 -4.21
N GLU A 193 10.39 -15.48 -4.70
CA GLU A 193 11.36 -14.41 -5.02
C GLU A 193 10.87 -13.50 -6.15
N GLN A 194 10.11 -14.02 -7.11
CA GLN A 194 9.55 -13.23 -8.19
C GLN A 194 8.50 -12.22 -7.66
N ASP A 195 7.76 -12.58 -6.60
CA ASP A 195 6.78 -11.69 -5.98
C ASP A 195 7.42 -10.42 -5.41
N LYS A 196 8.71 -10.46 -5.02
CA LYS A 196 9.45 -9.26 -4.57
C LYS A 196 9.55 -8.21 -5.67
N SER A 197 9.73 -8.64 -6.92
CA SER A 197 9.76 -7.75 -8.07
C SER A 197 8.37 -7.47 -8.64
N ASP A 198 7.49 -8.47 -8.65
CA ASP A 198 6.15 -8.34 -9.21
C ASP A 198 5.27 -7.40 -8.38
N TYR A 199 5.48 -7.36 -7.06
CA TYR A 199 4.70 -6.53 -6.14
C TYR A 199 5.42 -5.25 -5.71
N GLN A 200 6.29 -4.71 -6.61
CA GLN A 200 6.92 -3.39 -6.48
C GLN A 200 6.67 -2.56 -7.72
N THR A 201 6.48 -1.25 -7.52
CA THR A 201 6.41 -0.28 -8.61
C THR A 201 7.81 0.14 -9.08
N LEU A 202 7.90 0.68 -10.28
CA LEU A 202 9.13 1.31 -10.78
C LEU A 202 9.57 2.52 -9.93
N PHE A 203 8.62 3.13 -9.21
CA PHE A 203 8.85 4.33 -8.39
C PHE A 203 9.30 4.03 -6.96
N ALA A 204 9.27 2.76 -6.53
CA ALA A 204 9.51 2.35 -5.15
C ALA A 204 10.87 2.81 -4.61
N ARG A 205 10.84 3.76 -3.66
CA ARG A 205 12.02 4.37 -3.03
C ARG A 205 11.93 4.35 -1.50
N GLU A 206 10.87 4.92 -0.95
CA GLU A 206 10.70 5.13 0.49
C GLU A 206 10.10 3.90 1.16
N LYS A 207 10.86 3.19 2.00
CA LYS A 207 10.44 1.95 2.67
C LYS A 207 9.36 2.22 3.72
N GLY A 208 8.28 1.40 3.74
CA GLY A 208 7.26 1.52 4.80
C GLY A 208 5.89 0.97 4.44
N ALA A 209 5.60 0.77 3.17
CA ALA A 209 4.32 0.22 2.74
C ALA A 209 4.20 -1.28 3.00
N VAL A 210 2.98 -1.73 3.23
CA VAL A 210 2.59 -3.13 3.36
C VAL A 210 1.83 -3.61 2.12
N ALA A 211 1.26 -2.69 1.35
CA ALA A 211 0.66 -2.98 0.06
C ALA A 211 1.24 -2.08 -1.03
N ALA A 212 1.34 -2.61 -2.24
CA ALA A 212 1.81 -1.83 -3.38
C ALA A 212 0.74 -0.83 -3.85
N PRO A 213 1.10 0.38 -4.28
CA PRO A 213 0.22 1.27 -5.02
C PRO A 213 -0.04 0.67 -6.40
N THR A 214 -1.06 -0.19 -6.49
CA THR A 214 -1.26 -1.16 -7.58
C THR A 214 -1.39 -0.53 -8.96
N ALA A 215 -1.95 0.68 -9.10
CA ALA A 215 -1.99 1.39 -10.37
C ALA A 215 -0.58 1.64 -10.92
N GLY A 216 0.39 1.95 -10.06
CA GLY A 216 1.80 2.16 -10.43
C GLY A 216 2.52 0.91 -10.95
N LEU A 217 1.99 -0.29 -10.67
CA LEU A 217 2.59 -1.55 -11.13
C LEU A 217 2.58 -1.71 -12.66
N HIS A 218 1.68 -1.04 -13.36
CA HIS A 218 1.55 -1.12 -14.82
C HIS A 218 2.60 -0.29 -15.57
N PHE A 219 3.27 0.65 -14.89
CA PHE A 219 4.24 1.54 -15.54
C PHE A 219 5.58 0.85 -15.77
N THR A 220 6.19 1.18 -16.90
CA THR A 220 7.52 0.73 -17.30
C THR A 220 8.32 1.94 -17.76
N GLU A 221 9.65 1.84 -17.80
CA GLU A 221 10.49 2.91 -18.35
C GLU A 221 10.14 3.26 -19.80
N HIS A 222 9.73 2.25 -20.60
CA HIS A 222 9.28 2.47 -21.97
C HIS A 222 8.05 3.39 -22.02
N LEU A 223 7.05 3.13 -21.18
CA LEU A 223 5.84 3.95 -21.10
C LEU A 223 6.17 5.37 -20.59
N LEU A 224 7.03 5.50 -19.57
CA LEU A 224 7.45 6.81 -19.07
C LEU A 224 8.16 7.64 -20.14
N ARG A 225 9.05 7.05 -20.95
CA ARG A 225 9.68 7.77 -22.08
C ARG A 225 8.64 8.26 -23.10
N LYS A 226 7.61 7.46 -23.43
CA LYS A 226 6.52 7.89 -24.31
C LYS A 226 5.72 9.04 -23.72
N LEU A 227 5.38 9.00 -22.43
CA LEU A 227 4.67 10.08 -21.73
C LEU A 227 5.48 11.37 -21.76
N THR A 228 6.79 11.30 -21.43
CA THR A 228 7.68 12.46 -21.48
C THR A 228 7.78 13.05 -22.90
N ALA A 229 7.88 12.19 -23.93
CA ALA A 229 7.94 12.64 -25.32
C ALA A 229 6.65 13.35 -25.78
N ARG A 230 5.51 13.09 -25.12
CA ARG A 230 4.23 13.77 -25.33
C ARG A 230 4.07 15.04 -24.48
N GLY A 231 5.07 15.42 -23.70
CA GLY A 231 5.04 16.59 -22.82
C GLY A 231 4.21 16.40 -21.55
N ILE A 232 4.02 15.14 -21.12
CA ILE A 232 3.35 14.80 -19.87
C ILE A 232 4.40 14.77 -18.76
N ASN A 233 4.16 15.52 -17.70
CA ASN A 233 5.05 15.64 -16.56
C ASN A 233 4.77 14.58 -15.49
N THR A 234 5.76 14.30 -14.64
CA THR A 234 5.63 13.35 -13.54
C THR A 234 6.18 13.93 -12.24
N THR A 235 5.56 13.58 -11.12
CA THR A 235 6.07 13.87 -9.77
C THR A 235 5.70 12.72 -8.84
N THR A 236 6.25 12.74 -7.63
CA THR A 236 5.97 11.70 -6.62
C THR A 236 5.44 12.30 -5.32
N VAL A 237 4.65 11.48 -4.62
CA VAL A 237 4.28 11.66 -3.21
C VAL A 237 4.64 10.37 -2.49
N THR A 238 4.90 10.46 -1.19
CA THR A 238 5.09 9.27 -0.36
C THR A 238 3.84 9.07 0.49
N LEU A 239 3.12 7.96 0.24
CA LEU A 239 2.00 7.49 1.06
C LEU A 239 2.23 6.02 1.37
N HIS A 240 2.51 5.69 2.62
CA HIS A 240 2.68 4.30 3.03
C HIS A 240 1.32 3.62 3.13
N VAL A 241 1.07 2.68 2.20
CA VAL A 241 -0.17 1.90 2.15
C VAL A 241 -0.12 0.83 3.23
N GLY A 242 -1.05 0.91 4.19
CA GLY A 242 -1.15 -0.03 5.31
C GLY A 242 -1.97 -1.28 4.98
N ALA A 243 -2.08 -2.20 5.94
CA ALA A 243 -2.87 -3.43 5.77
C ALA A 243 -4.39 -3.19 5.78
N GLY A 244 -4.85 -1.99 6.08
CA GLY A 244 -6.26 -1.60 6.01
C GLY A 244 -6.87 -1.88 4.64
N THR A 245 -6.09 -1.71 3.57
CA THR A 245 -6.49 -2.01 2.18
C THR A 245 -6.88 -3.48 1.95
N PHE A 246 -6.46 -4.40 2.81
CA PHE A 246 -6.83 -5.83 2.73
C PHE A 246 -8.06 -6.19 3.54
N LEU A 247 -8.60 -5.25 4.33
CA LEU A 247 -9.76 -5.50 5.17
C LEU A 247 -11.05 -5.30 4.35
N PRO A 248 -12.02 -6.22 4.46
CA PRO A 248 -13.29 -6.07 3.77
C PRO A 248 -14.13 -4.95 4.38
N VAL A 249 -14.95 -4.31 3.56
CA VAL A 249 -16.03 -3.45 4.03
C VAL A 249 -17.03 -4.34 4.78
N LYS A 250 -17.44 -3.93 6.00
CA LYS A 250 -18.30 -4.75 6.89
C LYS A 250 -19.71 -4.18 7.09
N VAL A 251 -19.95 -2.99 6.59
CA VAL A 251 -21.24 -2.30 6.73
C VAL A 251 -22.01 -2.41 5.43
N GLU A 252 -23.33 -2.59 5.52
CA GLU A 252 -24.21 -2.62 4.34
C GLU A 252 -24.47 -1.19 3.84
N ASP A 253 -24.76 -0.26 4.74
CA ASP A 253 -24.87 1.17 4.40
C ASP A 253 -23.46 1.79 4.31
N LEU A 254 -23.02 2.11 3.08
CA LEU A 254 -21.67 2.65 2.83
C LEU A 254 -21.42 4.00 3.48
N SER A 255 -22.47 4.78 3.83
CA SER A 255 -22.32 6.03 4.56
C SER A 255 -21.74 5.84 5.97
N GLN A 256 -21.84 4.63 6.53
CA GLN A 256 -21.30 4.25 7.84
C GLN A 256 -19.89 3.69 7.76
N HIS A 257 -19.35 3.47 6.54
CA HIS A 257 -18.00 2.97 6.38
C HIS A 257 -16.96 4.04 6.75
N ARG A 258 -16.00 3.66 7.58
CA ARG A 258 -14.83 4.49 7.90
C ARG A 258 -13.62 3.99 7.14
N MET A 259 -13.10 4.82 6.24
CA MET A 259 -11.87 4.53 5.52
C MET A 259 -10.68 4.47 6.46
N HIS A 260 -9.76 3.56 6.18
CA HIS A 260 -8.48 3.52 6.87
C HIS A 260 -7.62 4.72 6.47
N ALA A 261 -6.87 5.27 7.42
CA ALA A 261 -5.89 6.30 7.14
C ALA A 261 -4.60 5.67 6.59
N GLU A 262 -4.06 6.29 5.56
CA GLU A 262 -2.71 6.04 5.03
C GLU A 262 -1.81 7.22 5.43
N TRP A 263 -0.47 7.05 5.52
CA TRP A 263 0.44 8.09 6.03
C TRP A 263 1.68 8.28 5.18
#